data_b7a233755415191a750910435211684b
#
_entry.id   b7a233755415191a750910435211684b
#
_cell.length_a   1.000
_cell.length_b   1.000
_cell.length_c   1.000
_cell.angle_alpha   90.00
_cell.angle_beta   90.00
_cell.angle_gamma   90.00
#
_symmetry.space_group_name_H-M   'P 1'
#
loop_
_entity.id
_entity.type
_entity.pdbx_description
1 polymer ?
#
loop_
_entity_poly.entity_id
_entity_poly.type
_entity_poly.pdbx_seq_one_letter_code
_entity_poly.pdbx_strand_id
1 'polypeptide(L)'
;MRYVKKNREPSSLTQYRKTADPKSETIFDDYPDKETLRQSLLKEQGYLCCYCLRRVTGQLNYLTGKPNTRIEHWAPQSLYNGKRDGQPDLRLNYRNLLAACSGNENSESKDYHCDVLKGNQEITLDPTQKNCETKVYYSSSGEIRSSDAQIQQEFGTVDSRGILNLNSQTFRENRSAALMATIEKLRQQAPTGTWSKALIEKAIQKVSQRDRDNAHLEYFPYIVFHLQKRLGAKIP
;
A
#
# COMPACT_ATOMS: atom_id res chain seq x y z
N MET A 1 -0.21 0.37 -6.85
CA MET A 1 -0.64 1.14 -5.65
C MET A 1 -2.12 1.39 -5.76
N ARG A 2 -2.81 1.72 -4.69
CA ARG A 2 -4.26 1.88 -4.66
C ARG A 2 -4.64 3.11 -3.85
N TYR A 3 -5.76 3.75 -4.22
CA TYR A 3 -6.35 4.83 -3.44
C TYR A 3 -6.86 4.34 -2.08
N VAL A 4 -6.42 4.99 -1.02
CA VAL A 4 -6.85 4.78 0.37
C VAL A 4 -7.79 5.90 0.77
N LYS A 5 -9.09 5.60 0.79
CA LYS A 5 -10.08 6.54 1.31
C LYS A 5 -9.94 6.63 2.82
N LYS A 6 -9.51 7.79 3.30
CA LYS A 6 -9.40 8.02 4.75
C LYS A 6 -10.77 8.11 5.40
N ASN A 7 -10.96 7.35 6.46
CA ASN A 7 -12.14 7.37 7.31
C ASN A 7 -12.01 8.42 8.44
N ARG A 8 -12.96 8.39 9.37
CA ARG A 8 -12.85 9.18 10.61
C ARG A 8 -11.71 8.63 11.46
N GLU A 9 -10.87 9.53 11.96
CA GLU A 9 -9.77 9.17 12.86
C GLU A 9 -10.26 8.61 14.20
N PRO A 10 -9.46 7.77 14.88
CA PRO A 10 -9.75 7.34 16.25
C PRO A 10 -9.88 8.53 17.21
N SER A 11 -10.88 8.47 18.11
CA SER A 11 -11.10 9.54 19.10
C SER A 11 -9.91 9.72 20.04
N SER A 12 -9.18 8.63 20.34
CA SER A 12 -7.95 8.68 21.15
C SER A 12 -6.86 9.54 20.49
N LEU A 13 -6.69 9.48 19.15
CA LEU A 13 -5.74 10.33 18.45
C LEU A 13 -6.17 11.80 18.50
N THR A 14 -7.47 12.07 18.28
CA THR A 14 -8.02 13.43 18.39
C THR A 14 -7.81 14.03 19.80
N GLN A 15 -8.05 13.23 20.83
CA GLN A 15 -7.86 13.66 22.23
C GLN A 15 -6.40 13.91 22.55
N TYR A 16 -5.53 12.97 22.18
CA TYR A 16 -4.09 13.10 22.40
C TYR A 16 -3.52 14.37 21.74
N ARG A 17 -3.89 14.66 20.50
CA ARG A 17 -3.44 15.86 19.77
C ARG A 17 -3.80 17.16 20.49
N LYS A 18 -4.87 17.20 21.30
CA LYS A 18 -5.26 18.41 22.05
C LYS A 18 -4.40 18.67 23.27
N THR A 19 -3.78 17.63 23.82
CA THR A 19 -3.02 17.68 25.08
C THR A 19 -1.52 17.48 24.90
N ALA A 20 -1.08 16.93 23.77
CA ALA A 20 0.32 16.70 23.48
C ALA A 20 1.08 18.00 23.25
N ASP A 21 2.33 18.05 23.73
CA ASP A 21 3.22 19.18 23.46
C ASP A 21 3.67 19.16 21.99
N PRO A 22 3.28 20.15 21.18
CA PRO A 22 3.65 20.19 19.76
C PRO A 22 5.17 20.38 19.55
N LYS A 23 5.92 20.79 20.58
CA LYS A 23 7.37 20.94 20.52
C LYS A 23 8.13 19.66 20.82
N SER A 24 7.45 18.63 21.36
CA SER A 24 8.09 17.32 21.62
C SER A 24 8.58 16.69 20.33
N GLU A 25 9.81 16.20 20.32
CA GLU A 25 10.36 15.45 19.18
C GLU A 25 9.77 14.06 19.07
N THR A 26 9.31 13.49 20.18
CA THR A 26 8.77 12.15 20.34
C THR A 26 7.23 12.12 20.33
N ILE A 27 6.58 13.23 19.93
CA ILE A 27 5.12 13.40 20.02
C ILE A 27 4.31 12.22 19.46
N PHE A 28 4.75 11.61 18.35
CA PHE A 28 4.10 10.43 17.81
C PHE A 28 4.49 9.16 18.59
N ASP A 29 5.75 9.07 19.02
CA ASP A 29 6.24 7.90 19.76
C ASP A 29 5.59 7.80 21.15
N ASP A 30 5.26 8.94 21.75
CA ASP A 30 4.58 9.05 23.05
C ASP A 30 3.06 8.83 22.96
N TYR A 31 2.48 8.76 21.74
CA TYR A 31 1.05 8.45 21.60
C TYR A 31 0.75 7.04 22.10
N PRO A 32 -0.11 6.89 23.15
CA PRO A 32 -0.23 5.63 23.88
C PRO A 32 -1.09 4.58 23.16
N ASP A 33 -2.04 4.99 22.31
CA ASP A 33 -3.02 4.08 21.70
C ASP A 33 -2.72 3.78 20.23
N LYS A 34 -1.47 3.38 19.96
CA LYS A 34 -1.04 3.02 18.60
C LYS A 34 -1.77 1.80 18.04
N GLU A 35 -2.29 0.93 18.90
CA GLU A 35 -2.99 -0.27 18.44
C GLU A 35 -4.35 0.07 17.83
N THR A 36 -5.17 0.90 18.49
CA THR A 36 -6.43 1.37 17.91
C THR A 36 -6.20 2.12 16.60
N LEU A 37 -5.14 2.94 16.54
CA LEU A 37 -4.75 3.63 15.32
C LEU A 37 -4.39 2.62 14.22
N ARG A 38 -3.54 1.63 14.50
CA ARG A 38 -3.14 0.58 13.55
C ARG A 38 -4.34 -0.18 13.02
N GLN A 39 -5.26 -0.59 13.89
CA GLN A 39 -6.48 -1.30 13.50
C GLN A 39 -7.39 -0.45 12.60
N SER A 40 -7.48 0.86 12.85
CA SER A 40 -8.23 1.78 11.99
C SER A 40 -7.62 1.88 10.59
N LEU A 41 -6.31 2.01 10.50
CA LEU A 41 -5.57 2.06 9.23
C LEU A 41 -5.69 0.75 8.45
N LEU A 42 -5.55 -0.39 9.12
CA LEU A 42 -5.73 -1.72 8.52
C LEU A 42 -7.13 -1.90 7.93
N LYS A 43 -8.16 -1.56 8.69
CA LYS A 43 -9.57 -1.67 8.24
C LYS A 43 -9.85 -0.79 7.03
N GLU A 44 -9.39 0.46 7.02
CA GLU A 44 -9.63 1.34 5.87
C GLU A 44 -8.86 0.89 4.62
N GLN A 45 -7.68 0.30 4.76
CA GLN A 45 -6.86 -0.21 3.66
C GLN A 45 -7.26 -1.62 3.20
N GLY A 46 -8.21 -2.28 3.87
CA GLY A 46 -8.59 -3.66 3.57
C GLY A 46 -7.43 -4.63 3.80
N TYR A 47 -6.64 -4.38 4.83
CA TYR A 47 -5.52 -5.20 5.27
C TYR A 47 -4.42 -5.38 4.22
N LEU A 48 -4.18 -4.36 3.40
CA LEU A 48 -3.07 -4.32 2.45
C LEU A 48 -2.08 -3.20 2.80
N CYS A 49 -0.80 -3.48 2.61
CA CYS A 49 0.24 -2.46 2.67
C CYS A 49 -0.05 -1.34 1.66
N CYS A 50 0.04 -0.06 2.07
CA CYS A 50 -0.25 1.10 1.23
C CYS A 50 0.63 1.17 -0.02
N TYR A 51 1.82 0.56 0.00
CA TYR A 51 2.78 0.58 -1.10
C TYR A 51 2.77 -0.69 -1.95
N CYS A 52 3.11 -1.83 -1.38
CA CYS A 52 3.30 -3.06 -2.15
C CYS A 52 2.02 -3.90 -2.34
N LEU A 53 0.94 -3.60 -1.61
CA LEU A 53 -0.35 -4.32 -1.66
C LEU A 53 -0.28 -5.78 -1.19
N ARG A 54 0.75 -6.13 -0.42
CA ARG A 54 0.85 -7.39 0.31
C ARG A 54 -0.05 -7.36 1.54
N ARG A 55 -0.51 -8.51 2.00
CA ARG A 55 -1.28 -8.66 3.24
C ARG A 55 -0.49 -8.11 4.42
N VAL A 56 -1.16 -7.29 5.24
CA VAL A 56 -0.69 -6.83 6.53
C VAL A 56 -1.75 -7.12 7.59
N THR A 57 -1.31 -7.46 8.78
CA THR A 57 -2.21 -7.80 9.90
C THR A 57 -1.75 -7.10 11.17
N GLY A 58 -2.66 -6.94 12.14
CA GLY A 58 -2.30 -6.44 13.47
C GLY A 58 -1.60 -7.48 14.35
N GLN A 59 -1.34 -8.67 13.83
CA GLN A 59 -0.70 -9.75 14.61
C GLN A 59 0.76 -9.41 14.91
N LEU A 60 1.20 -9.82 16.09
CA LEU A 60 2.59 -9.71 16.48
C LEU A 60 3.42 -10.78 15.74
N ASN A 61 4.59 -10.39 15.32
CA ASN A 61 5.62 -11.33 14.87
C ASN A 61 6.10 -12.10 16.09
N TYR A 62 6.00 -13.43 16.06
CA TYR A 62 6.31 -14.29 17.20
C TYR A 62 7.80 -14.25 17.61
N LEU A 63 8.70 -13.92 16.68
CA LEU A 63 10.13 -13.83 16.95
C LEU A 63 10.52 -12.48 17.59
N THR A 64 9.87 -11.39 17.18
CA THR A 64 10.27 -10.03 17.58
C THR A 64 9.33 -9.41 18.61
N GLY A 65 8.15 -9.99 18.82
CA GLY A 65 7.07 -9.39 19.63
C GLY A 65 6.50 -8.08 19.06
N LYS A 66 6.94 -7.64 17.88
CA LYS A 66 6.48 -6.41 17.23
C LYS A 66 5.33 -6.70 16.26
N PRO A 67 4.41 -5.75 16.05
CA PRO A 67 3.38 -5.89 15.03
C PRO A 67 3.98 -6.07 13.62
N ASN A 68 3.37 -6.95 12.82
CA ASN A 68 3.75 -7.14 11.41
C ASN A 68 3.37 -5.93 10.52
N THR A 69 2.71 -4.94 11.10
CA THR A 69 2.29 -3.70 10.44
C THR A 69 2.92 -2.51 11.10
N ARG A 70 3.60 -1.68 10.31
CA ARG A 70 4.11 -0.38 10.72
C ARG A 70 3.07 0.70 10.47
N ILE A 71 3.06 1.74 11.31
CA ILE A 71 2.32 2.97 11.04
C ILE A 71 3.26 3.88 10.28
N GLU A 72 2.97 4.07 9.03
CA GLU A 72 3.76 4.85 8.08
C GLU A 72 3.32 6.31 8.07
N HIS A 73 4.28 7.22 8.03
CA HIS A 73 4.08 8.63 7.72
C HIS A 73 4.42 8.87 6.24
N TRP A 74 3.40 9.08 5.40
CA TRP A 74 3.63 9.35 3.98
C TRP A 74 4.58 10.53 3.77
N ALA A 75 4.28 11.67 4.39
CA ALA A 75 5.23 12.78 4.54
C ALA A 75 6.06 12.54 5.82
N PRO A 76 7.40 12.42 5.72
CA PRO A 76 8.25 12.00 6.84
C PRO A 76 8.16 12.91 8.05
N GLN A 77 8.14 12.34 9.25
CA GLN A 77 8.07 13.09 10.51
C GLN A 77 9.18 14.13 10.66
N SER A 78 10.41 13.78 10.26
CA SER A 78 11.59 14.65 10.37
C SER A 78 11.49 15.91 9.52
N LEU A 79 10.70 15.89 8.45
CA LEU A 79 10.54 17.01 7.52
C LEU A 79 9.33 17.89 7.85
N TYR A 80 8.28 17.33 8.48
CA TYR A 80 6.99 17.97 8.69
C TYR A 80 6.59 17.97 10.18
N ASN A 81 7.51 18.37 11.04
CA ASN A 81 7.34 18.36 12.49
C ASN A 81 6.86 19.70 13.10
N GLY A 82 6.36 20.61 12.28
CA GLY A 82 5.89 21.94 12.74
C GLY A 82 6.98 22.91 13.15
N LYS A 83 8.27 22.53 13.09
CA LYS A 83 9.41 23.39 13.41
C LYS A 83 9.84 24.30 12.25
N ARG A 84 9.31 24.06 11.04
CA ARG A 84 9.57 24.88 9.85
C ARG A 84 8.44 25.89 9.70
N ASP A 85 8.79 27.16 9.60
CA ASP A 85 7.81 28.24 9.39
C ASP A 85 6.91 27.96 8.20
N GLY A 86 5.59 28.04 8.44
CA GLY A 86 4.57 27.84 7.42
C GLY A 86 4.29 26.39 7.01
N GLN A 87 4.99 25.43 7.58
CA GLN A 87 4.74 24.00 7.30
C GLN A 87 3.77 23.39 8.33
N PRO A 88 2.77 22.59 7.91
CA PRO A 88 1.89 21.90 8.83
C PRO A 88 2.65 20.79 9.58
N ASP A 89 2.31 20.60 10.86
CA ASP A 89 2.78 19.43 11.61
C ASP A 89 1.96 18.20 11.20
N LEU A 90 2.60 17.25 10.52
CA LEU A 90 1.98 16.06 9.99
C LEU A 90 2.19 14.80 10.85
N ARG A 91 2.91 14.91 11.98
CA ARG A 91 3.25 13.74 12.82
C ARG A 91 2.02 13.06 13.44
N LEU A 92 1.00 13.84 13.83
CA LEU A 92 -0.27 13.33 14.36
C LEU A 92 -1.44 13.52 13.40
N ASN A 93 -1.19 13.92 12.16
CA ASN A 93 -2.26 14.08 11.16
C ASN A 93 -2.68 12.72 10.61
N TYR A 94 -3.89 12.28 10.93
CA TYR A 94 -4.41 10.98 10.49
C TYR A 94 -4.39 10.79 8.97
N ARG A 95 -4.51 11.88 8.18
CA ARG A 95 -4.43 11.82 6.71
C ARG A 95 -3.02 11.50 6.21
N ASN A 96 -2.01 11.77 7.03
CA ASN A 96 -0.62 11.44 6.76
C ASN A 96 -0.24 10.01 7.19
N LEU A 97 -1.11 9.32 7.93
CA LEU A 97 -0.81 8.01 8.52
C LEU A 97 -1.41 6.88 7.68
N LEU A 98 -0.62 5.85 7.43
CA LEU A 98 -0.97 4.68 6.63
C LEU A 98 -0.48 3.39 7.30
N ALA A 99 -1.06 2.25 6.94
CA ALA A 99 -0.53 0.95 7.32
C ALA A 99 0.45 0.45 6.26
N ALA A 100 1.68 0.18 6.65
CA ALA A 100 2.70 -0.43 5.81
C ALA A 100 3.15 -1.79 6.37
N CYS A 101 3.73 -2.63 5.53
CA CYS A 101 4.34 -3.88 5.97
C CYS A 101 5.68 -3.63 6.67
N SER A 102 6.24 -4.66 7.31
CA SER A 102 7.53 -4.61 8.00
C SER A 102 8.75 -4.42 7.07
N GLY A 103 8.54 -4.33 5.76
CA GLY A 103 9.56 -3.97 4.78
C GLY A 103 10.80 -4.86 4.75
N ASN A 104 10.72 -6.09 5.26
CA ASN A 104 11.84 -7.02 5.44
C ASN A 104 12.92 -6.50 6.42
N GLU A 105 12.56 -5.70 7.43
CA GLU A 105 13.50 -5.10 8.38
C GLU A 105 14.44 -6.08 9.11
N ASN A 106 14.07 -7.38 9.14
CA ASN A 106 14.87 -8.44 9.75
C ASN A 106 15.73 -9.22 8.75
N SER A 107 15.80 -8.77 7.50
CA SER A 107 16.59 -9.37 6.43
C SER A 107 17.82 -8.53 6.11
N GLU A 108 18.59 -8.90 5.09
CA GLU A 108 19.67 -8.05 4.58
C GLU A 108 19.11 -6.74 4.02
N SER A 109 19.84 -5.65 4.19
CA SER A 109 19.39 -4.31 3.78
C SER A 109 19.07 -4.20 2.28
N LYS A 110 19.67 -5.04 1.44
CA LYS A 110 19.36 -5.12 0.00
C LYS A 110 17.91 -5.53 -0.28
N ASP A 111 17.27 -6.26 0.65
CA ASP A 111 15.90 -6.76 0.53
C ASP A 111 14.86 -5.81 1.15
N TYR A 112 15.30 -4.69 1.72
CA TYR A 112 14.37 -3.69 2.27
C TYR A 112 13.47 -3.11 1.19
N HIS A 113 12.24 -2.81 1.58
CA HIS A 113 11.23 -2.20 0.71
C HIS A 113 10.20 -1.40 1.53
N CYS A 114 9.31 -0.70 0.84
CA CYS A 114 8.23 0.09 1.44
C CYS A 114 8.77 1.10 2.47
N ASP A 115 8.10 1.24 3.62
CA ASP A 115 8.45 2.16 4.69
C ASP A 115 9.91 2.02 5.17
N VAL A 116 10.38 0.80 5.37
CA VAL A 116 11.74 0.55 5.89
C VAL A 116 12.82 1.09 4.95
N LEU A 117 12.63 0.94 3.63
CA LEU A 117 13.56 1.47 2.66
C LEU A 117 13.36 2.96 2.42
N LYS A 118 12.10 3.42 2.38
CA LYS A 118 11.76 4.82 2.20
C LYS A 118 12.38 5.68 3.30
N GLY A 119 12.27 5.26 4.56
CA GLY A 119 12.76 6.03 5.69
C GLY A 119 12.24 7.47 5.65
N ASN A 120 13.15 8.45 5.72
CA ASN A 120 12.83 9.87 5.70
C ASN A 120 12.81 10.50 4.30
N GLN A 121 12.76 9.69 3.24
CA GLN A 121 12.67 10.21 1.88
C GLN A 121 11.23 10.59 1.53
N GLU A 122 11.05 11.72 0.84
CA GLU A 122 9.76 12.11 0.27
C GLU A 122 9.48 11.30 -1.00
N ILE A 123 8.22 11.03 -1.24
CA ILE A 123 7.73 10.40 -2.47
C ILE A 123 6.58 11.23 -3.07
N THR A 124 6.47 11.19 -4.38
CA THR A 124 5.48 11.96 -5.15
C THR A 124 4.10 11.31 -5.11
N LEU A 125 4.05 9.97 -5.13
CA LEU A 125 2.78 9.26 -5.23
C LEU A 125 2.12 9.12 -3.85
N ASP A 126 1.05 9.90 -3.64
CA ASP A 126 0.25 9.86 -2.41
C ASP A 126 -0.93 8.89 -2.55
N PRO A 127 -0.95 7.78 -1.79
CA PRO A 127 -2.06 6.82 -1.82
C PRO A 127 -3.40 7.40 -1.32
N THR A 128 -3.40 8.54 -0.64
CA THR A 128 -4.63 9.19 -0.17
C THR A 128 -5.28 10.11 -1.21
N GLN A 129 -4.64 10.30 -2.36
CA GLN A 129 -5.18 11.06 -3.48
C GLN A 129 -5.89 10.13 -4.46
N LYS A 130 -7.12 10.50 -4.88
CA LYS A 130 -7.93 9.66 -5.80
C LYS A 130 -7.24 9.37 -7.13
N ASN A 131 -6.43 10.28 -7.63
CA ASN A 131 -5.72 10.14 -8.90
C ASN A 131 -4.45 9.27 -8.80
N CYS A 132 -4.09 8.74 -7.63
CA CYS A 132 -2.91 7.89 -7.50
C CYS A 132 -2.98 6.64 -8.39
N GLU A 133 -4.18 6.08 -8.57
CA GLU A 133 -4.39 4.87 -9.37
C GLU A 133 -4.19 5.13 -10.88
N THR A 134 -4.51 6.34 -11.36
CA THR A 134 -4.35 6.70 -12.78
C THR A 134 -2.89 6.93 -13.19
N LYS A 135 -2.00 7.10 -12.21
CA LYS A 135 -0.56 7.27 -12.43
C LYS A 135 0.21 5.95 -12.49
N VAL A 136 -0.48 4.83 -12.32
CA VAL A 136 0.13 3.50 -12.15
C VAL A 136 -0.43 2.52 -13.17
N TYR A 137 0.47 1.79 -13.83
CA TYR A 137 0.13 0.67 -14.69
C TYR A 137 1.10 -0.50 -14.47
N TYR A 138 0.87 -1.61 -15.15
CA TYR A 138 1.65 -2.82 -14.92
C TYR A 138 2.10 -3.48 -16.21
N SER A 139 3.30 -4.07 -16.20
CA SER A 139 3.77 -4.95 -17.26
C SER A 139 3.25 -6.38 -17.10
N SER A 140 3.32 -7.16 -18.17
CA SER A 140 3.01 -8.60 -18.14
C SER A 140 4.00 -9.41 -17.27
N SER A 141 5.19 -8.88 -17.03
CA SER A 141 6.22 -9.46 -16.16
C SER A 141 6.04 -9.15 -14.66
N GLY A 142 4.95 -8.49 -14.28
CA GLY A 142 4.65 -8.18 -12.88
C GLY A 142 5.24 -6.86 -12.38
N GLU A 143 5.89 -6.05 -13.22
CA GLU A 143 6.40 -4.76 -12.79
C GLU A 143 5.27 -3.74 -12.59
N ILE A 144 5.40 -2.91 -11.56
CA ILE A 144 4.63 -1.68 -11.40
C ILE A 144 5.36 -0.55 -12.13
N ARG A 145 4.63 0.22 -12.91
CA ARG A 145 5.18 1.27 -13.77
C ARG A 145 4.40 2.58 -13.67
N SER A 146 5.05 3.67 -14.02
CA SER A 146 4.45 4.99 -14.18
C SER A 146 4.99 5.67 -15.43
N SER A 147 4.18 6.52 -16.07
CA SER A 147 4.65 7.45 -17.11
C SER A 147 5.34 8.68 -16.52
N ASP A 148 5.14 8.96 -15.24
CA ASP A 148 5.86 9.99 -14.49
C ASP A 148 7.23 9.42 -14.07
N ALA A 149 8.30 10.07 -14.52
CA ALA A 149 9.68 9.61 -14.31
C ALA A 149 10.06 9.58 -12.82
N GLN A 150 9.57 10.53 -12.01
CA GLN A 150 9.85 10.59 -10.59
C GLN A 150 9.16 9.43 -9.85
N ILE A 151 7.89 9.18 -10.15
CA ILE A 151 7.15 8.05 -9.59
C ILE A 151 7.78 6.72 -10.03
N GLN A 152 8.24 6.62 -11.28
CA GLN A 152 8.95 5.42 -11.76
C GLN A 152 10.24 5.19 -10.98
N GLN A 153 11.00 6.24 -10.69
CA GLN A 153 12.21 6.16 -9.88
C GLN A 153 11.90 5.72 -8.44
N GLU A 154 10.79 6.17 -7.86
CA GLU A 154 10.32 5.74 -6.53
C GLU A 154 10.04 4.23 -6.48
N PHE A 155 9.40 3.69 -7.52
CA PHE A 155 9.11 2.25 -7.61
C PHE A 155 10.35 1.40 -7.82
N GLY A 156 11.36 1.93 -8.49
CA GLY A 156 12.48 1.20 -9.02
C GLY A 156 12.15 0.48 -10.34
N THR A 157 13.12 -0.26 -10.84
CA THR A 157 13.02 -1.12 -12.04
C THR A 157 13.52 -2.51 -11.71
N VAL A 158 13.70 -3.36 -12.72
CA VAL A 158 14.35 -4.67 -12.56
C VAL A 158 15.81 -4.50 -12.12
N ASP A 159 16.47 -3.45 -12.64
CA ASP A 159 17.90 -3.19 -12.44
C ASP A 159 18.19 -2.14 -11.37
N SER A 160 17.16 -1.43 -10.89
CA SER A 160 17.29 -0.34 -9.91
C SER A 160 16.27 -0.46 -8.80
N ARG A 161 16.74 -0.42 -7.55
CA ARG A 161 15.94 -0.62 -6.36
C ARG A 161 14.88 0.46 -6.13
N GLY A 162 15.14 1.71 -6.49
CA GLY A 162 14.27 2.85 -6.19
C GLY A 162 14.10 3.12 -4.69
N ILE A 163 13.19 4.04 -4.35
CA ILE A 163 12.90 4.43 -2.96
C ILE A 163 12.05 3.36 -2.25
N LEU A 164 11.14 2.71 -2.97
CA LEU A 164 10.17 1.75 -2.41
C LEU A 164 10.49 0.29 -2.74
N ASN A 165 11.41 0.03 -3.67
CA ASN A 165 11.80 -1.30 -4.15
C ASN A 165 10.60 -2.19 -4.53
N LEU A 166 9.63 -1.63 -5.29
CA LEU A 166 8.41 -2.34 -5.64
C LEU A 166 8.55 -3.28 -6.84
N ASN A 167 9.71 -3.28 -7.52
CA ASN A 167 10.00 -4.11 -8.67
C ASN A 167 11.06 -5.19 -8.39
N SER A 168 11.33 -5.50 -7.11
CA SER A 168 12.13 -6.67 -6.77
C SER A 168 11.53 -7.96 -7.37
N GLN A 169 12.37 -8.96 -7.60
CA GLN A 169 11.95 -10.24 -8.16
C GLN A 169 10.75 -10.83 -7.41
N THR A 170 10.82 -10.86 -6.09
CA THR A 170 9.73 -11.38 -5.23
C THR A 170 8.39 -10.69 -5.49
N PHE A 171 8.36 -9.35 -5.63
CA PHE A 171 7.10 -8.66 -5.89
C PHE A 171 6.55 -8.92 -7.29
N ARG A 172 7.40 -9.01 -8.29
CA ARG A 172 7.00 -9.34 -9.66
C ARG A 172 6.41 -10.74 -9.75
N GLU A 173 7.07 -11.71 -9.13
CA GLU A 173 6.61 -13.10 -9.07
C GLU A 173 5.28 -13.23 -8.32
N ASN A 174 5.14 -12.57 -7.16
CA ASN A 174 3.92 -12.62 -6.36
C ASN A 174 2.73 -12.00 -7.11
N ARG A 175 2.91 -10.88 -7.81
CA ARG A 175 1.85 -10.30 -8.66
C ARG A 175 1.46 -11.26 -9.78
N SER A 176 2.45 -11.84 -10.45
CA SER A 176 2.21 -12.81 -11.52
C SER A 176 1.48 -14.05 -11.00
N ALA A 177 1.87 -14.59 -9.86
CA ALA A 177 1.22 -15.72 -9.22
C ALA A 177 -0.25 -15.42 -8.86
N ALA A 178 -0.53 -14.22 -8.32
CA ALA A 178 -1.90 -13.80 -8.00
C ALA A 178 -2.79 -13.70 -9.26
N LEU A 179 -2.26 -13.19 -10.36
CA LEU A 179 -2.96 -13.16 -11.64
C LEU A 179 -3.20 -14.59 -12.17
N MET A 180 -2.18 -15.44 -12.15
CA MET A 180 -2.29 -16.83 -12.63
C MET A 180 -3.32 -17.63 -11.85
N ALA A 181 -3.38 -17.45 -10.51
CA ALA A 181 -4.41 -18.09 -9.68
C ALA A 181 -5.83 -17.63 -10.06
N THR A 182 -6.00 -16.38 -10.49
CA THR A 182 -7.29 -15.88 -10.98
C THR A 182 -7.61 -16.43 -12.37
N ILE A 183 -6.64 -16.46 -13.25
CA ILE A 183 -6.78 -17.03 -14.60
C ILE A 183 -7.18 -18.51 -14.54
N GLU A 184 -6.58 -19.28 -13.64
CA GLU A 184 -6.90 -20.69 -13.46
C GLU A 184 -8.36 -20.89 -13.02
N LYS A 185 -8.87 -20.07 -12.11
CA LYS A 185 -10.29 -20.07 -11.74
C LYS A 185 -11.22 -19.75 -12.92
N LEU A 186 -10.80 -18.86 -13.82
CA LEU A 186 -11.55 -18.55 -15.04
C LEU A 186 -11.52 -19.74 -16.03
N ARG A 187 -10.39 -20.43 -16.18
CA ARG A 187 -10.27 -21.63 -17.01
C ARG A 187 -11.17 -22.75 -16.52
N GLN A 188 -11.26 -22.96 -15.23
CA GLN A 188 -12.17 -23.95 -14.64
C GLN A 188 -13.64 -23.65 -14.94
N GLN A 189 -14.03 -22.37 -15.04
CA GLN A 189 -15.39 -21.96 -15.38
C GLN A 189 -15.67 -21.97 -16.90
N ALA A 190 -14.65 -21.81 -17.73
CA ALA A 190 -14.74 -21.83 -19.19
C ALA A 190 -13.50 -22.52 -19.80
N PRO A 191 -13.47 -23.87 -19.83
CA PRO A 191 -12.31 -24.66 -20.24
C PRO A 191 -11.84 -24.41 -21.68
N THR A 192 -12.71 -23.96 -22.56
CA THR A 192 -12.42 -23.66 -23.99
C THR A 192 -11.44 -22.48 -24.15
N GLY A 193 -11.13 -21.74 -23.07
CA GLY A 193 -10.21 -20.60 -23.09
C GLY A 193 -10.81 -19.32 -23.67
N THR A 194 -12.03 -19.37 -24.21
CA THR A 194 -12.76 -18.19 -24.70
C THR A 194 -13.65 -17.66 -23.58
N TRP A 195 -13.25 -16.53 -23.01
CA TRP A 195 -13.98 -15.91 -21.91
C TRP A 195 -14.90 -14.81 -22.43
N SER A 196 -16.18 -14.90 -22.11
CA SER A 196 -17.14 -13.85 -22.43
C SER A 196 -16.81 -12.58 -21.63
N LYS A 197 -17.21 -11.42 -22.18
CA LYS A 197 -17.09 -10.13 -21.49
C LYS A 197 -17.71 -10.19 -20.08
N ALA A 198 -18.91 -10.74 -19.96
CA ALA A 198 -19.62 -10.89 -18.69
C ALA A 198 -18.84 -11.72 -17.65
N LEU A 199 -18.16 -12.79 -18.09
CA LEU A 199 -17.34 -13.62 -17.20
C LEU A 199 -16.12 -12.83 -16.65
N ILE A 200 -15.46 -12.06 -17.52
CA ILE A 200 -14.31 -11.22 -17.11
C ILE A 200 -14.78 -10.11 -16.17
N GLU A 201 -15.90 -9.43 -16.48
CA GLU A 201 -16.46 -8.37 -15.61
C GLU A 201 -16.85 -8.91 -14.23
N LYS A 202 -17.46 -10.10 -14.17
CA LYS A 202 -17.76 -10.78 -12.90
C LYS A 202 -16.48 -11.10 -12.11
N ALA A 203 -15.41 -11.53 -12.79
CA ALA A 203 -14.13 -11.78 -12.15
C ALA A 203 -13.50 -10.49 -11.59
N ILE A 204 -13.52 -9.39 -12.36
CA ILE A 204 -13.07 -8.07 -11.90
C ILE A 204 -13.84 -7.64 -10.65
N GLN A 205 -15.17 -7.74 -10.69
CA GLN A 205 -16.01 -7.41 -9.55
C GLN A 205 -15.61 -8.24 -8.31
N LYS A 206 -15.49 -9.56 -8.48
CA LYS A 206 -15.14 -10.48 -7.38
C LYS A 206 -13.77 -10.16 -6.75
N VAL A 207 -12.73 -9.92 -7.55
CA VAL A 207 -11.39 -9.64 -7.02
C VAL A 207 -11.26 -8.24 -6.42
N SER A 208 -12.12 -7.30 -6.83
CA SER A 208 -12.15 -5.93 -6.31
C SER A 208 -12.92 -5.81 -4.99
N GLN A 209 -13.79 -6.75 -4.69
CA GLN A 209 -14.58 -6.77 -3.46
C GLN A 209 -13.72 -7.17 -2.26
N ARG A 210 -14.12 -6.68 -1.09
CA ARG A 210 -13.61 -7.17 0.18
C ARG A 210 -14.32 -8.46 0.55
N ASP A 211 -13.61 -9.35 1.20
CA ASP A 211 -14.18 -10.58 1.74
C ASP A 211 -14.99 -10.32 3.03
N ARG A 212 -15.49 -11.40 3.65
CA ARG A 212 -16.26 -11.35 4.91
C ARG A 212 -15.47 -10.75 6.09
N ASP A 213 -14.15 -10.79 6.03
CA ASP A 213 -13.25 -10.24 7.05
C ASP A 213 -12.84 -8.80 6.72
N ASN A 214 -13.55 -8.17 5.75
CA ASN A 214 -13.30 -6.82 5.24
C ASN A 214 -11.91 -6.65 4.59
N ALA A 215 -11.30 -7.73 4.12
CA ALA A 215 -9.98 -7.75 3.52
C ALA A 215 -10.05 -7.78 1.99
N HIS A 216 -9.15 -7.05 1.33
CA HIS A 216 -8.97 -7.16 -0.12
C HIS A 216 -8.05 -8.33 -0.48
N LEU A 217 -8.21 -8.86 -1.67
CA LEU A 217 -7.25 -9.80 -2.24
C LEU A 217 -5.90 -9.10 -2.46
N GLU A 218 -4.80 -9.77 -2.11
CA GLU A 218 -3.46 -9.24 -2.38
C GLU A 218 -3.26 -8.97 -3.87
N TYR A 219 -2.57 -7.88 -4.17
CA TYR A 219 -2.25 -7.48 -5.54
C TYR A 219 -3.46 -7.33 -6.48
N PHE A 220 -4.70 -7.24 -5.97
CA PHE A 220 -5.89 -7.18 -6.82
C PHE A 220 -5.86 -6.06 -7.88
N PRO A 221 -5.25 -4.87 -7.69
CA PRO A 221 -5.17 -3.87 -8.74
C PRO A 221 -4.37 -4.36 -9.96
N TYR A 222 -3.33 -5.17 -9.75
CA TYR A 222 -2.60 -5.84 -10.83
C TYR A 222 -3.49 -6.80 -11.62
N ILE A 223 -4.27 -7.60 -10.90
CA ILE A 223 -5.21 -8.55 -11.51
C ILE A 223 -6.28 -7.81 -12.34
N VAL A 224 -6.88 -6.78 -11.73
CA VAL A 224 -7.91 -5.95 -12.39
C VAL A 224 -7.36 -5.30 -13.65
N PHE A 225 -6.16 -4.71 -13.59
CA PHE A 225 -5.49 -4.11 -14.74
C PHE A 225 -5.38 -5.08 -15.91
N HIS A 226 -4.91 -6.30 -15.69
CA HIS A 226 -4.75 -7.29 -16.75
C HIS A 226 -6.09 -7.84 -17.28
N LEU A 227 -7.10 -7.97 -16.43
CA LEU A 227 -8.45 -8.38 -16.86
C LEU A 227 -9.12 -7.28 -17.69
N GLN A 228 -8.97 -5.99 -17.29
CA GLN A 228 -9.48 -4.85 -18.05
C GLN A 228 -8.81 -4.73 -19.42
N LYS A 229 -7.48 -4.96 -19.50
CA LYS A 229 -6.77 -5.00 -20.76
C LYS A 229 -7.33 -6.05 -21.74
N ARG A 230 -7.78 -7.20 -21.24
CA ARG A 230 -8.45 -8.24 -22.06
C ARG A 230 -9.81 -7.80 -22.58
N LEU A 231 -10.48 -6.86 -21.91
CA LEU A 231 -11.73 -6.25 -22.38
C LEU A 231 -11.52 -5.14 -23.40
N GLY A 232 -10.28 -4.83 -23.80
CA GLY A 232 -9.96 -3.72 -24.69
C GLY A 232 -10.08 -2.34 -24.03
N ALA A 233 -10.12 -2.27 -22.70
CA ALA A 233 -10.12 -0.99 -21.99
C ALA A 233 -8.85 -0.20 -22.31
N LYS A 234 -9.00 1.10 -22.64
CA LYS A 234 -7.86 2.03 -22.68
C LYS A 234 -7.34 2.17 -21.26
N ILE A 235 -6.13 1.68 -21.04
CA ILE A 235 -5.44 1.74 -19.77
C ILE A 235 -4.35 2.82 -19.86
N PRO A 236 -4.06 3.57 -18.77
CA PRO A 236 -3.08 4.65 -18.78
C PRO A 236 -1.72 4.23 -19.28
#